data_1d88e317fc1378befe3d485debc6a5d0
#
_entry.id   1d88e317fc1378befe3d485debc6a5d0
#
_cell.length_a   1.000
_cell.length_b   1.000
_cell.length_c   1.000
_cell.angle_alpha   90.00
_cell.angle_beta   90.00
_cell.angle_gamma   90.00
#
_symmetry.space_group_name_H-M   'P 1'
#
loop_
_entity.id
_entity.type
_entity.pdbx_description
1 polymer ?
#
loop_
_entity_poly.entity_id
_entity_poly.type
_entity_poly.pdbx_seq_one_letter_code
_entity_poly.pdbx_strand_id
1 'polypeptide(L)'
;MAKTKINTNNINVGKIAALEQKAAELEDRLKRSLADYVNLEKRIDSQRQLFVTLATVSIITKMIEVLDDLYLTYNHLQDEGLKMTIDKFVNILRSEGVEEILAENQEFDPQTMDCTEVVDGPKNKVISIRKRGYKLNDQVIRPAQVAVGKSDQ
;
A
#
# COMPACT_ATOMS: atom_id res chain seq x y z
N MET A 1 -67.65 -3.72 -42.69
CA MET A 1 -66.24 -4.14 -42.76
C MET A 1 -65.22 -3.11 -42.31
N ALA A 2 -65.52 -1.88 -41.95
CA ALA A 2 -64.58 -0.84 -41.52
C ALA A 2 -64.23 -0.86 -40.02
N LYS A 3 -65.09 -1.31 -39.12
CA LYS A 3 -64.82 -1.32 -37.67
C LYS A 3 -63.76 -2.32 -37.20
N THR A 4 -63.55 -3.42 -37.92
CA THR A 4 -62.56 -4.48 -37.55
C THR A 4 -61.12 -4.08 -37.86
N LYS A 5 -60.84 -3.26 -38.88
CA LYS A 5 -59.52 -2.79 -39.23
C LYS A 5 -58.96 -1.73 -38.28
N ILE A 6 -59.83 -0.90 -37.70
CA ILE A 6 -59.44 0.16 -36.74
C ILE A 6 -58.98 -0.44 -35.40
N ASN A 7 -59.60 -1.55 -34.97
CA ASN A 7 -59.28 -2.19 -33.70
C ASN A 7 -57.89 -2.93 -33.74
N THR A 8 -57.55 -3.53 -34.89
CA THR A 8 -56.26 -4.23 -35.08
C THR A 8 -55.09 -3.25 -35.12
N ASN A 9 -55.25 -2.07 -35.73
CA ASN A 9 -54.21 -1.04 -35.75
C ASN A 9 -53.95 -0.45 -34.37
N ASN A 10 -54.97 -0.18 -33.55
CA ASN A 10 -54.79 0.29 -32.20
C ASN A 10 -54.11 -0.73 -31.27
N ILE A 11 -54.38 -2.02 -31.43
CA ILE A 11 -53.74 -3.09 -30.67
C ILE A 11 -52.25 -3.22 -31.06
N ASN A 12 -51.92 -3.01 -32.32
CA ASN A 12 -50.50 -3.05 -32.78
C ASN A 12 -49.72 -1.84 -32.33
N VAL A 13 -50.30 -0.66 -32.34
CA VAL A 13 -49.66 0.59 -31.80
C VAL A 13 -49.36 0.45 -30.33
N GLY A 14 -50.30 -0.08 -29.51
CA GLY A 14 -50.07 -0.34 -28.10
C GLY A 14 -48.97 -1.35 -27.81
N LYS A 15 -48.87 -2.42 -28.64
CA LYS A 15 -47.79 -3.42 -28.54
C LYS A 15 -46.42 -2.83 -28.92
N ILE A 16 -46.37 -1.98 -29.94
CA ILE A 16 -45.12 -1.34 -30.37
C ILE A 16 -44.62 -0.41 -29.22
N ALA A 17 -45.49 0.45 -28.67
CA ALA A 17 -45.11 1.33 -27.55
C ALA A 17 -44.61 0.53 -26.33
N ALA A 18 -45.27 -0.59 -25.99
CA ALA A 18 -44.84 -1.43 -24.88
C ALA A 18 -43.49 -2.12 -25.15
N LEU A 19 -43.20 -2.49 -26.39
CA LEU A 19 -41.91 -3.07 -26.80
C LEU A 19 -40.80 -2.01 -26.79
N GLU A 20 -41.07 -0.81 -27.25
CA GLU A 20 -40.13 0.33 -27.20
C GLU A 20 -39.77 0.71 -25.76
N GLN A 21 -40.78 0.76 -24.88
CA GLN A 21 -40.54 0.99 -23.44
C GLN A 21 -39.65 -0.11 -22.84
N LYS A 22 -39.95 -1.36 -23.16
CA LYS A 22 -39.17 -2.49 -22.65
C LYS A 22 -37.73 -2.51 -23.22
N ALA A 23 -37.55 -2.11 -24.47
CA ALA A 23 -36.24 -1.94 -25.07
C ALA A 23 -35.43 -0.85 -24.35
N ALA A 24 -36.05 0.32 -24.08
CA ALA A 24 -35.41 1.39 -23.33
C ALA A 24 -35.01 0.97 -21.91
N GLU A 25 -35.91 0.25 -21.21
CA GLU A 25 -35.58 -0.30 -19.87
C GLU A 25 -34.40 -1.28 -19.90
N LEU A 26 -34.35 -2.14 -20.92
CA LEU A 26 -33.26 -3.10 -21.09
C LEU A 26 -31.94 -2.40 -21.43
N GLU A 27 -31.99 -1.39 -22.28
CA GLU A 27 -30.82 -0.56 -22.58
C GLU A 27 -30.27 0.16 -21.35
N ASP A 28 -31.13 0.71 -20.52
CA ASP A 28 -30.70 1.36 -19.26
C ASP A 28 -30.11 0.36 -18.26
N ARG A 29 -30.72 -0.84 -18.15
CA ARG A 29 -30.17 -1.91 -17.34
C ARG A 29 -28.80 -2.38 -17.86
N LEU A 30 -28.66 -2.50 -19.18
CA LEU A 30 -27.40 -2.87 -19.82
C LEU A 30 -26.33 -1.82 -19.55
N LYS A 31 -26.62 -0.51 -19.73
CA LYS A 31 -25.69 0.59 -19.45
C LYS A 31 -25.25 0.57 -17.99
N ARG A 32 -26.18 0.37 -17.06
CA ARG A 32 -25.84 0.26 -15.62
C ARG A 32 -24.97 -0.95 -15.34
N SER A 33 -25.31 -2.12 -15.89
CA SER A 33 -24.51 -3.33 -15.70
C SER A 33 -23.09 -3.19 -16.27
N LEU A 34 -22.93 -2.53 -17.41
CA LEU A 34 -21.62 -2.24 -18.00
C LEU A 34 -20.81 -1.29 -17.10
N ALA A 35 -21.45 -0.25 -16.55
CA ALA A 35 -20.79 0.66 -15.62
C ALA A 35 -20.34 -0.06 -14.33
N ASP A 36 -21.20 -0.94 -13.80
CA ASP A 36 -20.88 -1.75 -12.61
C ASP A 36 -19.74 -2.74 -12.91
N TYR A 37 -19.71 -3.32 -14.10
CA TYR A 37 -18.62 -4.20 -14.55
C TYR A 37 -17.28 -3.46 -14.62
N VAL A 38 -17.23 -2.27 -15.23
CA VAL A 38 -16.02 -1.45 -15.30
C VAL A 38 -15.53 -1.05 -13.90
N ASN A 39 -16.45 -0.70 -13.01
CA ASN A 39 -16.11 -0.37 -11.63
C ASN A 39 -15.57 -1.58 -10.86
N LEU A 40 -16.14 -2.76 -11.09
CA LEU A 40 -15.67 -4.02 -10.51
C LEU A 40 -14.26 -4.37 -11.01
N GLU A 41 -14.02 -4.25 -12.31
CA GLU A 41 -12.70 -4.49 -12.92
C GLU A 41 -11.62 -3.60 -12.28
N LYS A 42 -11.87 -2.28 -12.21
CA LYS A 42 -10.95 -1.35 -11.52
C LYS A 42 -10.69 -1.72 -10.06
N ARG A 43 -11.73 -2.16 -9.35
CA ARG A 43 -11.61 -2.59 -7.96
C ARG A 43 -10.78 -3.86 -7.83
N ILE A 44 -10.96 -4.82 -8.73
CA ILE A 44 -10.17 -6.06 -8.76
C ILE A 44 -8.69 -5.76 -9.01
N ASP A 45 -8.37 -4.88 -9.96
CA ASP A 45 -6.99 -4.50 -10.24
C ASP A 45 -6.33 -3.79 -9.06
N SER A 46 -7.04 -2.87 -8.41
CA SER A 46 -6.56 -2.21 -7.20
C SER A 46 -6.32 -3.20 -6.06
N GLN A 47 -7.22 -4.16 -5.87
CA GLN A 47 -7.07 -5.21 -4.86
C GLN A 47 -5.89 -6.15 -5.16
N ARG A 48 -5.66 -6.48 -6.43
CA ARG A 48 -4.49 -7.26 -6.86
C ARG A 48 -3.18 -6.55 -6.52
N GLN A 49 -3.08 -5.27 -6.86
CA GLN A 49 -1.88 -4.48 -6.55
C GLN A 49 -1.64 -4.42 -5.04
N LEU A 50 -2.68 -4.15 -4.26
CA LEU A 50 -2.59 -4.13 -2.80
C LEU A 50 -2.14 -5.49 -2.25
N PHE A 51 -2.68 -6.58 -2.75
CA PHE A 51 -2.31 -7.93 -2.31
C PHE A 51 -0.84 -8.25 -2.58
N VAL A 52 -0.34 -7.92 -3.79
CA VAL A 52 1.07 -8.09 -4.13
C VAL A 52 1.96 -7.26 -3.21
N THR A 53 1.61 -5.99 -2.98
CA THR A 53 2.35 -5.10 -2.07
C THR A 53 2.42 -5.68 -0.66
N LEU A 54 1.28 -6.11 -0.09
CA LEU A 54 1.24 -6.69 1.26
C LEU A 54 2.07 -7.98 1.38
N ALA A 55 2.01 -8.85 0.37
CA ALA A 55 2.81 -10.07 0.34
C ALA A 55 4.31 -9.76 0.29
N THR A 56 4.72 -8.79 -0.54
CA THR A 56 6.11 -8.34 -0.65
C THR A 56 6.60 -7.72 0.66
N VAL A 57 5.82 -6.83 1.27
CA VAL A 57 6.15 -6.22 2.56
C VAL A 57 6.33 -7.26 3.64
N SER A 58 5.48 -8.30 3.70
CA SER A 58 5.60 -9.38 4.69
C SER A 58 6.93 -10.14 4.57
N ILE A 59 7.38 -10.42 3.35
CA ILE A 59 8.66 -11.11 3.10
C ILE A 59 9.82 -10.19 3.47
N ILE A 60 9.80 -8.94 3.01
CA ILE A 60 10.84 -7.95 3.29
C ILE A 60 11.00 -7.72 4.79
N THR A 61 9.90 -7.62 5.54
CA THR A 61 9.94 -7.45 7.00
C THR A 61 10.71 -8.59 7.68
N LYS A 62 10.48 -9.84 7.28
CA LYS A 62 11.22 -10.99 7.80
C LYS A 62 12.70 -10.96 7.40
N MET A 63 13.02 -10.52 6.19
CA MET A 63 14.40 -10.34 5.76
C MET A 63 15.12 -9.25 6.56
N ILE A 64 14.43 -8.19 6.92
CA ILE A 64 14.97 -7.11 7.77
C ILE A 64 15.25 -7.62 9.19
N GLU A 65 14.42 -8.54 9.73
CA GLU A 65 14.72 -9.18 11.04
C GLU A 65 16.05 -9.95 11.00
N VAL A 66 16.27 -10.71 9.93
CA VAL A 66 17.56 -11.41 9.73
C VAL A 66 18.72 -10.42 9.59
N LEU A 67 18.49 -9.30 8.92
CA LEU A 67 19.50 -8.24 8.78
C LEU A 67 19.85 -7.60 10.14
N ASP A 68 18.87 -7.40 11.04
CA ASP A 68 19.13 -6.93 12.41
C ASP A 68 20.06 -7.90 13.16
N ASP A 69 19.83 -9.21 13.04
CA ASP A 69 20.67 -10.24 13.66
C ASP A 69 22.09 -10.25 13.09
N LEU A 70 22.21 -10.02 11.78
CA LEU A 70 23.53 -9.89 11.14
C LEU A 70 24.28 -8.65 11.65
N TYR A 71 23.62 -7.50 11.81
CA TYR A 71 24.23 -6.32 12.41
C TYR A 71 24.64 -6.56 13.87
N LEU A 72 23.80 -7.22 14.65
CA LEU A 72 24.14 -7.59 16.02
C LEU A 72 25.38 -8.48 16.07
N THR A 73 25.44 -9.48 15.22
CA THR A 73 26.59 -10.40 15.10
C THR A 73 27.85 -9.65 14.67
N TYR A 74 27.74 -8.74 13.70
CA TYR A 74 28.85 -7.91 13.27
C TYR A 74 29.40 -7.02 14.40
N ASN A 75 28.54 -6.44 15.20
CA ASN A 75 28.95 -5.60 16.34
C ASN A 75 29.75 -6.40 17.37
N HIS A 76 29.50 -7.69 17.51
CA HIS A 76 30.25 -8.57 18.42
C HIS A 76 31.57 -9.09 17.82
N LEU A 77 31.54 -9.49 16.55
CA LEU A 77 32.70 -10.17 15.91
C LEU A 77 33.65 -9.22 15.20
N GLN A 78 33.18 -8.09 14.70
CA GLN A 78 33.93 -7.11 13.88
C GLN A 78 34.62 -7.75 12.67
N ASP A 79 33.98 -8.78 12.08
CA ASP A 79 34.54 -9.53 10.95
C ASP A 79 34.26 -8.82 9.63
N GLU A 80 35.31 -8.62 8.83
CA GLU A 80 35.24 -7.90 7.56
C GLU A 80 34.44 -8.66 6.49
N GLY A 81 34.49 -9.99 6.49
CA GLY A 81 33.71 -10.83 5.58
C GLY A 81 32.21 -10.72 5.87
N LEU A 82 31.84 -10.67 7.16
CA LEU A 82 30.48 -10.46 7.57
C LEU A 82 29.96 -9.08 7.14
N LYS A 83 30.80 -8.03 7.29
CA LYS A 83 30.45 -6.68 6.83
C LYS A 83 30.16 -6.64 5.33
N MET A 84 31.05 -7.24 4.53
CA MET A 84 30.84 -7.34 3.07
C MET A 84 29.51 -8.06 2.72
N THR A 85 29.16 -9.08 3.49
CA THR A 85 27.91 -9.83 3.31
C THR A 85 26.70 -8.95 3.63
N ILE A 86 26.73 -8.19 4.73
CA ILE A 86 25.70 -7.23 5.11
C ILE A 86 25.53 -6.17 4.02
N ASP A 87 26.64 -5.58 3.56
CA ASP A 87 26.60 -4.54 2.52
C ASP A 87 25.97 -5.06 1.23
N LYS A 88 26.32 -6.30 0.83
CA LYS A 88 25.71 -6.96 -0.32
C LYS A 88 24.19 -7.16 -0.13
N PHE A 89 23.78 -7.61 1.05
CA PHE A 89 22.38 -7.83 1.38
C PHE A 89 21.57 -6.52 1.34
N VAL A 90 22.11 -5.45 1.93
CA VAL A 90 21.52 -4.11 1.89
C VAL A 90 21.40 -3.59 0.46
N ASN A 91 22.42 -3.81 -0.39
CA ASN A 91 22.37 -3.42 -1.79
C ASN A 91 21.29 -4.18 -2.58
N ILE A 92 21.07 -5.47 -2.28
CA ILE A 92 19.97 -6.25 -2.88
C ILE A 92 18.62 -5.65 -2.44
N LEU A 93 18.43 -5.39 -1.16
CA LEU A 93 17.18 -4.76 -0.67
C LEU A 93 16.94 -3.40 -1.33
N ARG A 94 18.00 -2.61 -1.50
CA ARG A 94 17.91 -1.30 -2.19
C ARG A 94 17.52 -1.44 -3.67
N SER A 95 18.00 -2.47 -4.36
CA SER A 95 17.59 -2.73 -5.75
C SER A 95 16.11 -3.11 -5.88
N GLU A 96 15.50 -3.63 -4.81
CA GLU A 96 14.07 -3.92 -4.71
C GLU A 96 13.24 -2.72 -4.20
N GLY A 97 13.87 -1.55 -4.05
CA GLY A 97 13.21 -0.30 -3.60
C GLY A 97 13.08 -0.16 -2.08
N VAL A 98 13.79 -0.99 -1.30
CA VAL A 98 13.84 -0.85 0.16
C VAL A 98 14.96 0.11 0.54
N GLU A 99 14.62 1.14 1.29
CA GLU A 99 15.57 2.14 1.78
C GLU A 99 15.56 2.22 3.31
N GLU A 100 16.74 2.43 3.89
CA GLU A 100 16.88 2.67 5.33
C GLU A 100 16.43 4.11 5.66
N ILE A 101 15.70 4.25 6.76
CA ILE A 101 15.31 5.56 7.31
C ILE A 101 16.50 6.08 8.11
N LEU A 102 17.13 7.13 7.59
CA LEU A 102 18.29 7.79 8.24
C LEU A 102 17.78 8.65 9.39
N ALA A 103 17.73 8.08 10.58
CA ALA A 103 17.20 8.75 11.77
C ALA A 103 18.29 9.39 12.66
N GLU A 104 19.55 8.98 12.55
CA GLU A 104 20.63 9.41 13.44
C GLU A 104 20.88 10.90 13.35
N ASN A 105 20.88 11.60 14.50
CA ASN A 105 21.05 13.05 14.61
C ASN A 105 20.00 13.91 13.89
N GLN A 106 18.91 13.29 13.39
CA GLN A 106 17.79 14.00 12.78
C GLN A 106 16.77 14.47 13.85
N GLU A 107 15.89 15.36 13.45
CA GLU A 107 14.70 15.66 14.24
C GLU A 107 13.76 14.44 14.26
N PHE A 108 13.14 14.19 15.42
CA PHE A 108 12.19 13.10 15.56
C PHE A 108 10.93 13.35 14.69
N ASP A 109 10.65 12.42 13.81
CA ASP A 109 9.48 12.44 12.95
C ASP A 109 8.54 11.26 13.29
N PRO A 110 7.35 11.54 13.86
CA PRO A 110 6.40 10.48 14.22
C PRO A 110 5.87 9.64 13.04
N GLN A 111 6.04 10.10 11.80
CA GLN A 111 5.59 9.35 10.62
C GLN A 111 6.55 8.22 10.23
N THR A 112 7.81 8.38 10.57
CA THR A 112 8.89 7.47 10.15
C THR A 112 9.64 6.84 11.33
N MET A 113 9.43 7.34 12.54
CA MET A 113 10.18 6.94 13.74
C MET A 113 9.25 6.65 14.91
N ASP A 114 9.62 5.66 15.73
CA ASP A 114 9.00 5.35 17.02
C ASP A 114 9.95 5.70 18.16
N CYS A 115 9.53 6.57 19.05
CA CYS A 115 10.28 6.88 20.28
C CYS A 115 10.09 5.75 21.29
N THR A 116 11.13 4.97 21.53
CA THR A 116 11.13 3.88 22.52
C THR A 116 11.70 4.31 23.87
N GLU A 117 12.52 5.36 23.89
CA GLU A 117 13.19 5.86 25.10
C GLU A 117 13.40 7.37 25.00
N VAL A 118 13.30 8.03 26.14
CA VAL A 118 13.62 9.46 26.27
C VAL A 118 14.89 9.58 27.12
N VAL A 119 15.91 10.20 26.57
CA VAL A 119 17.25 10.33 27.20
C VAL A 119 17.66 11.79 27.32
N ASP A 120 18.67 12.07 28.13
CA ASP A 120 19.23 13.42 28.23
C ASP A 120 19.91 13.80 26.92
N GLY A 121 19.58 14.99 26.42
CA GLY A 121 20.13 15.47 25.15
C GLY A 121 19.27 16.54 24.49
N PRO A 122 19.68 17.05 23.33
CA PRO A 122 18.95 18.10 22.62
C PRO A 122 17.50 17.74 22.37
N LYS A 123 16.59 18.64 22.71
CA LYS A 123 15.15 18.43 22.60
C LYS A 123 14.74 18.01 21.19
N ASN A 124 13.91 16.98 21.11
CA ASN A 124 13.32 16.47 19.87
C ASN A 124 14.35 15.95 18.84
N LYS A 125 15.59 15.69 19.26
CA LYS A 125 16.62 15.06 18.40
C LYS A 125 16.76 13.58 18.71
N VAL A 126 16.98 12.79 17.66
CA VAL A 126 17.35 11.39 17.78
C VAL A 126 18.79 11.30 18.27
N ILE A 127 18.98 10.69 19.42
CA ILE A 127 20.30 10.52 20.06
C ILE A 127 20.90 9.17 19.69
N SER A 128 20.08 8.13 19.62
CA SER A 128 20.54 6.81 19.20
C SER A 128 19.43 6.01 18.53
N ILE A 129 19.83 5.09 17.67
CA ILE A 129 18.92 4.17 16.99
C ILE A 129 19.00 2.83 17.71
N ARG A 130 17.85 2.32 18.17
CA ARG A 130 17.71 1.00 18.78
C ARG A 130 17.47 -0.09 17.73
N LYS A 131 16.58 0.20 16.76
CA LYS A 131 16.36 -0.61 15.56
C LYS A 131 16.25 0.28 14.35
N ARG A 132 16.88 -0.12 13.26
CA ARG A 132 16.85 0.62 11.99
C ARG A 132 15.45 0.59 11.39
N GLY A 133 15.00 1.71 10.86
CA GLY A 133 13.75 1.82 10.12
C GLY A 133 13.95 1.57 8.63
N TYR A 134 12.91 1.09 7.97
CA TYR A 134 12.94 0.84 6.53
C TYR A 134 11.63 1.26 5.86
N LYS A 135 11.74 1.75 4.64
CA LYS A 135 10.62 2.06 3.75
C LYS A 135 10.77 1.30 2.43
N LEU A 136 9.66 0.94 1.82
CA LEU A 136 9.58 0.39 0.47
C LEU A 136 8.97 1.46 -0.43
N ASN A 137 9.78 2.00 -1.34
CA ASN A 137 9.47 3.22 -2.08
C ASN A 137 9.11 4.35 -1.08
N ASP A 138 7.87 4.83 -1.06
CA ASP A 138 7.41 5.89 -0.15
C ASP A 138 6.64 5.36 1.08
N GLN A 139 6.43 4.05 1.18
CA GLN A 139 5.67 3.44 2.28
C GLN A 139 6.60 2.94 3.38
N VAL A 140 6.42 3.43 4.61
CA VAL A 140 7.13 2.91 5.78
C VAL A 140 6.68 1.48 6.06
N ILE A 141 7.61 0.53 5.99
CA ILE A 141 7.40 -0.88 6.32
C ILE A 141 7.70 -1.15 7.80
N ARG A 142 8.72 -0.48 8.32
CA ARG A 142 9.10 -0.54 9.73
C ARG A 142 9.66 0.81 10.15
N PRO A 143 9.04 1.50 11.13
CA PRO A 143 9.58 2.74 11.67
C PRO A 143 10.93 2.50 12.36
N ALA A 144 11.79 3.52 12.39
CA ALA A 144 13.02 3.46 13.15
C ALA A 144 12.71 3.58 14.64
N GLN A 145 13.18 2.64 15.46
CA GLN A 145 13.07 2.73 16.91
C GLN A 145 14.23 3.54 17.46
N VAL A 146 13.92 4.66 18.07
CA VAL A 146 14.91 5.67 18.46
C VAL A 146 14.79 6.10 19.92
N ALA A 147 15.92 6.51 20.48
CA ALA A 147 15.94 7.27 21.71
C ALA A 147 15.99 8.76 21.37
N VAL A 148 15.08 9.54 21.95
CA VAL A 148 14.89 10.97 21.67
C VAL A 148 15.38 11.80 22.85
N GLY A 149 16.08 12.88 22.56
CA GLY A 149 16.60 13.80 23.56
C GLY A 149 15.49 14.59 24.23
N LYS A 150 15.56 14.67 25.58
CA LYS A 150 14.79 15.54 26.41
C LYS A 150 15.71 16.72 26.85
N SER A 151 15.38 17.93 26.43
CA SER A 151 16.03 19.09 26.94
C SER A 151 15.61 19.29 28.41
N ASP A 152 16.51 19.03 29.36
CA ASP A 152 16.45 19.67 30.66
C ASP A 152 17.32 20.91 30.59
N GLN A 153 16.68 22.04 30.65
CA GLN A 153 17.24 23.24 31.23
C GLN A 153 16.38 23.69 32.37
#